data_3cdbe1a47062c0a20a315cb687290f81
#
_entry.id   3cdbe1a47062c0a20a315cb687290f81
#
_cell.length_a   1.000
_cell.length_b   1.000
_cell.length_c   1.000
_cell.angle_alpha   90.00
_cell.angle_beta   90.00
_cell.angle_gamma   90.00
#
_symmetry.space_group_name_H-M   'P 1'
#
loop_
_entity.id
_entity.type
_entity.pdbx_description
1 polymer ?
#
loop_
_entity_poly.entity_id
_entity_poly.type
_entity_poly.pdbx_seq_one_letter_code
_entity_poly.pdbx_strand_id
1 'polypeptide(L)'
;MSCAHLHTLMQREFFFLLRGFYEKREIATLLHPIIGKEMDFKDFVMRNHTKVDNIEQLISLSNLGRSRFFSKFNEVFGMTAKQWMLKQKNQRILEKMTEPGVCIKDAVEELGFDSQSNFNRHCKLYFGCTAKQLMERCQTENNPIYE
;
A
#
# COMPACT_ATOMS: atom_id res chain seq x y z
N MET A 1 -8.96 -34.67 -8.20
CA MET A 1 -8.15 -34.36 -7.01
C MET A 1 -7.20 -33.25 -7.38
N SER A 2 -7.30 -32.11 -6.72
CA SER A 2 -6.71 -30.85 -7.17
C SER A 2 -5.20 -30.78 -6.92
N CYS A 3 -4.42 -30.50 -7.97
CA CYS A 3 -2.97 -30.24 -7.90
C CYS A 3 -2.57 -29.13 -6.89
N ALA A 4 -3.48 -28.22 -6.58
CA ALA A 4 -3.27 -27.15 -5.60
C ALA A 4 -3.02 -27.68 -4.18
N HIS A 5 -3.69 -28.76 -3.79
CA HIS A 5 -3.52 -29.34 -2.46
C HIS A 5 -2.16 -30.03 -2.30
N LEU A 6 -1.72 -30.74 -3.34
CA LEU A 6 -0.39 -31.37 -3.38
C LEU A 6 0.72 -30.29 -3.31
N HIS A 7 0.57 -29.21 -4.04
CA HIS A 7 1.54 -28.10 -4.04
C HIS A 7 1.67 -27.46 -2.64
N THR A 8 0.57 -27.26 -1.94
CA THR A 8 0.55 -26.71 -0.57
C THR A 8 1.22 -27.64 0.43
N LEU A 9 1.03 -28.96 0.30
CA LEU A 9 1.69 -29.96 1.14
C LEU A 9 3.20 -29.98 0.90
N MET A 10 3.63 -30.01 -0.36
CA MET A 10 5.05 -29.97 -0.72
C MET A 10 5.73 -28.69 -0.24
N GLN A 11 5.07 -27.55 -0.30
CA GLN A 11 5.61 -26.31 0.25
C GLN A 11 5.81 -26.37 1.76
N ARG A 12 4.84 -26.92 2.49
CA ARG A 12 4.95 -27.08 3.97
C ARG A 12 6.09 -28.02 4.36
N GLU A 13 6.20 -29.16 3.69
CA GLU A 13 7.29 -30.12 3.92
C GLU A 13 8.65 -29.51 3.60
N PHE A 14 8.77 -28.79 2.50
CA PHE A 14 10.00 -28.10 2.11
C PHE A 14 10.44 -27.06 3.17
N PHE A 15 9.54 -26.24 3.65
CA PHE A 15 9.86 -25.27 4.70
C PHE A 15 10.17 -25.93 6.05
N PHE A 16 9.50 -27.05 6.35
CA PHE A 16 9.79 -27.80 7.57
C PHE A 16 11.18 -28.44 7.54
N LEU A 17 11.58 -29.02 6.41
CA LEU A 17 12.92 -29.56 6.21
C LEU A 17 14.00 -28.48 6.24
N LEU A 18 13.77 -27.35 5.55
CA LEU A 18 14.71 -26.23 5.60
C LEU A 18 14.93 -25.74 7.04
N ARG A 19 13.87 -25.62 7.82
CA ARG A 19 13.95 -25.15 9.21
C ARG A 19 14.58 -26.17 10.16
N GLY A 20 14.50 -27.47 9.83
CA GLY A 20 15.07 -28.54 10.64
C GLY A 20 16.57 -28.78 10.41
N PHE A 21 17.07 -28.49 9.19
CA PHE A 21 18.45 -28.83 8.79
C PHE A 21 19.36 -27.62 8.60
N TYR A 22 18.80 -26.40 8.49
CA TYR A 22 19.59 -25.19 8.20
C TYR A 22 19.35 -24.09 9.23
N GLU A 23 20.40 -23.35 9.55
CA GLU A 23 20.27 -22.16 10.39
C GLU A 23 19.58 -21.02 9.65
N LYS A 24 18.96 -20.08 10.41
CA LYS A 24 18.25 -18.91 9.83
C LYS A 24 19.13 -18.10 8.87
N ARG A 25 20.43 -18.00 9.13
CA ARG A 25 21.40 -17.29 8.29
C ARG A 25 21.63 -17.98 6.96
N GLU A 26 21.72 -19.30 6.97
CA GLU A 26 21.92 -20.12 5.76
C GLU A 26 20.69 -20.07 4.86
N ILE A 27 19.48 -20.19 5.46
CA ILE A 27 18.22 -20.04 4.75
C ILE A 27 18.09 -18.64 4.15
N ALA A 28 18.45 -17.60 4.90
CA ALA A 28 18.43 -16.21 4.42
C ALA A 28 19.41 -16.02 3.24
N THR A 29 20.59 -16.58 3.31
CA THR A 29 21.60 -16.50 2.22
C THR A 29 21.14 -17.26 0.98
N LEU A 30 20.53 -18.43 1.14
CA LEU A 30 19.99 -19.25 0.04
C LEU A 30 18.83 -18.55 -0.66
N LEU A 31 17.93 -17.93 0.11
CA LEU A 31 16.72 -17.28 -0.42
C LEU A 31 16.95 -15.82 -0.85
N HIS A 32 18.05 -15.20 -0.41
CA HIS A 32 18.36 -13.79 -0.72
C HIS A 32 18.35 -13.46 -2.23
N PRO A 33 18.88 -14.29 -3.15
CA PRO A 33 18.83 -13.98 -4.59
C PRO A 33 17.39 -13.94 -5.15
N ILE A 34 16.46 -14.63 -4.50
CA ILE A 34 15.06 -14.75 -4.93
C ILE A 34 14.20 -13.69 -4.22
N ILE A 35 14.27 -13.65 -2.90
CA ILE A 35 13.40 -12.81 -2.05
C ILE A 35 13.96 -11.39 -1.92
N GLY A 36 15.29 -11.24 -1.87
CA GLY A 36 15.96 -9.97 -1.65
C GLY A 36 15.63 -8.92 -2.69
N LYS A 37 15.54 -9.33 -3.98
CA LYS A 37 15.23 -8.39 -5.07
C LYS A 37 13.80 -7.86 -5.03
N GLU A 38 12.85 -8.67 -4.57
CA GLU A 38 11.44 -8.25 -4.41
C GLU A 38 11.28 -7.37 -3.18
N MET A 39 11.92 -7.75 -2.07
CA MET A 39 11.94 -6.94 -0.85
C MET A 39 12.60 -5.59 -1.09
N ASP A 40 13.73 -5.56 -1.79
CA ASP A 40 14.41 -4.30 -2.13
C ASP A 40 13.52 -3.35 -2.93
N PHE A 41 12.76 -3.85 -3.91
CA PHE A 41 11.86 -3.01 -4.70
C PHE A 41 10.64 -2.56 -3.89
N LYS A 42 10.06 -3.46 -3.10
CA LYS A 42 8.95 -3.12 -2.21
C LYS A 42 9.37 -2.07 -1.18
N ASP A 43 10.50 -2.28 -0.54
CA ASP A 43 11.09 -1.34 0.41
C ASP A 43 11.39 0.01 -0.23
N PHE A 44 11.94 0.01 -1.45
CA PHE A 44 12.15 1.24 -2.21
C PHE A 44 10.86 2.01 -2.41
N VAL A 45 9.79 1.35 -2.88
CA VAL A 45 8.48 1.99 -3.09
C VAL A 45 7.92 2.51 -1.76
N MET A 46 7.94 1.70 -0.70
CA MET A 46 7.41 2.08 0.62
C MET A 46 8.13 3.27 1.26
N ARG A 47 9.43 3.42 1.03
CA ARG A 47 10.23 4.54 1.57
C ARG A 47 10.09 5.83 0.76
N ASN A 48 9.70 5.73 -0.49
CA ASN A 48 9.73 6.90 -1.39
C ASN A 48 8.35 7.39 -1.84
N HIS A 49 7.29 6.57 -1.75
CA HIS A 49 5.96 6.96 -2.24
C HIS A 49 5.37 8.19 -1.54
N THR A 50 5.75 8.46 -0.29
CA THR A 50 5.30 9.66 0.44
C THR A 50 6.09 10.92 0.12
N LYS A 51 7.24 10.76 -0.56
CA LYS A 51 8.15 11.87 -0.90
C LYS A 51 7.94 12.38 -2.32
N VAL A 52 7.06 11.74 -3.08
CA VAL A 52 6.81 12.02 -4.49
C VAL A 52 5.33 12.33 -4.73
N ASP A 53 5.06 13.27 -5.62
CA ASP A 53 3.69 13.69 -5.95
C ASP A 53 3.04 12.80 -7.01
N ASN A 54 3.86 12.13 -7.81
CA ASN A 54 3.38 11.32 -8.91
C ASN A 54 4.29 10.12 -9.20
N ILE A 55 3.75 9.18 -10.00
CA ILE A 55 4.44 7.94 -10.33
C ILE A 55 5.71 8.16 -11.17
N GLU A 56 5.76 9.22 -11.97
CA GLU A 56 6.91 9.51 -12.83
C GLU A 56 8.14 9.87 -11.99
N GLN A 57 7.95 10.62 -10.91
CA GLN A 57 9.02 10.90 -9.95
C GLN A 57 9.51 9.61 -9.27
N LEU A 58 8.59 8.70 -8.92
CA LEU A 58 8.97 7.42 -8.33
C LEU A 58 9.76 6.54 -9.31
N ILE A 59 9.38 6.55 -10.60
CA ILE A 59 10.13 5.88 -11.66
C ILE A 59 11.53 6.45 -11.79
N SER A 60 11.66 7.78 -11.81
CA SER A 60 12.98 8.43 -11.93
C SER A 60 13.93 8.09 -10.78
N LEU A 61 13.39 7.95 -9.56
CA LEU A 61 14.17 7.54 -8.37
C LEU A 61 14.56 6.06 -8.38
N SER A 62 13.84 5.21 -9.13
CA SER A 62 14.06 3.76 -9.12
C SER A 62 15.26 3.30 -9.96
N ASN A 63 15.83 4.16 -10.80
CA ASN A 63 16.82 3.82 -11.81
C ASN A 63 16.39 2.71 -12.79
N LEU A 64 15.08 2.45 -12.87
CA LEU A 64 14.48 1.49 -13.80
C LEU A 64 13.85 2.22 -14.98
N GLY A 65 13.93 1.62 -16.17
CA GLY A 65 13.13 2.09 -17.31
C GLY A 65 11.63 1.90 -17.01
N ARG A 66 10.80 2.81 -17.56
CA ARG A 66 9.34 2.87 -17.32
C ARG A 66 8.64 1.52 -17.45
N SER A 67 8.85 0.79 -18.55
CA SER A 67 8.22 -0.51 -18.78
C SER A 67 8.62 -1.55 -17.72
N ARG A 68 9.91 -1.60 -17.37
CA ARG A 68 10.44 -2.51 -16.37
C ARG A 68 9.92 -2.19 -14.96
N PHE A 69 9.79 -0.89 -14.65
CA PHE A 69 9.20 -0.45 -13.40
C PHE A 69 7.76 -0.93 -13.24
N PHE A 70 6.89 -0.70 -14.23
CA PHE A 70 5.50 -1.12 -14.16
C PHE A 70 5.32 -2.64 -14.12
N SER A 71 6.12 -3.39 -14.90
CA SER A 71 6.12 -4.86 -14.84
C SER A 71 6.48 -5.35 -13.45
N LYS A 72 7.59 -4.86 -12.89
CA LYS A 72 8.04 -5.23 -11.55
C LYS A 72 7.07 -4.78 -10.46
N PHE A 73 6.46 -3.60 -10.64
CA PHE A 73 5.45 -3.09 -9.70
C PHE A 73 4.23 -4.03 -9.64
N ASN A 74 3.72 -4.45 -10.80
CA ASN A 74 2.60 -5.37 -10.88
C ASN A 74 2.94 -6.76 -10.30
N GLU A 75 4.14 -7.25 -10.54
CA GLU A 75 4.64 -8.51 -9.99
C GLU A 75 4.69 -8.47 -8.45
N VAL A 76 5.26 -7.41 -7.87
CA VAL A 76 5.49 -7.31 -6.42
C VAL A 76 4.22 -6.92 -5.64
N PHE A 77 3.37 -6.05 -6.20
CA PHE A 77 2.19 -5.52 -5.51
C PHE A 77 0.86 -6.17 -5.95
N GLY A 78 0.86 -6.98 -7.02
CA GLY A 78 -0.34 -7.63 -7.56
C GLY A 78 -1.36 -6.66 -8.16
N MET A 79 -0.97 -5.40 -8.38
CA MET A 79 -1.83 -4.35 -8.93
C MET A 79 -1.00 -3.29 -9.65
N THR A 80 -1.67 -2.47 -10.48
CA THR A 80 -0.98 -1.38 -11.18
C THR A 80 -0.50 -0.30 -10.19
N ALA A 81 0.60 0.36 -10.51
CA ALA A 81 1.14 1.46 -9.70
C ALA A 81 0.11 2.59 -9.50
N LYS A 82 -0.71 2.89 -10.52
CA LYS A 82 -1.78 3.90 -10.43
C LYS A 82 -2.86 3.50 -9.40
N GLN A 83 -3.31 2.24 -9.44
CA GLN A 83 -4.29 1.72 -8.46
C GLN A 83 -3.72 1.75 -7.04
N TRP A 84 -2.46 1.37 -6.90
CA TRP A 84 -1.79 1.37 -5.62
C TRP A 84 -1.63 2.79 -5.04
N MET A 85 -1.16 3.76 -5.84
CA MET A 85 -1.03 5.16 -5.41
C MET A 85 -2.39 5.74 -5.00
N LEU A 86 -3.44 5.43 -5.74
CA LEU A 86 -4.81 5.83 -5.40
C LEU A 86 -5.26 5.21 -4.07
N LYS A 87 -4.95 3.93 -3.84
CA LYS A 87 -5.24 3.25 -2.58
C LYS A 87 -4.51 3.93 -1.41
N GLN A 88 -3.23 4.27 -1.58
CA GLN A 88 -2.46 5.00 -0.56
C GLN A 88 -3.06 6.39 -0.30
N LYS A 89 -3.44 7.13 -1.36
CA LYS A 89 -4.10 8.43 -1.21
C LYS A 89 -5.41 8.31 -0.44
N ASN A 90 -6.25 7.33 -0.76
CA ASN A 90 -7.51 7.10 -0.07
C ASN A 90 -7.30 6.71 1.40
N GLN A 91 -6.28 5.90 1.69
CA GLN A 91 -5.92 5.54 3.07
C GLN A 91 -5.51 6.78 3.88
N ARG A 92 -4.66 7.65 3.32
CA ARG A 92 -4.27 8.91 3.98
C ARG A 92 -5.46 9.85 4.21
N ILE A 93 -6.44 9.86 3.30
CA ILE A 93 -7.68 10.64 3.49
C ILE A 93 -8.45 10.10 4.70
N LEU A 94 -8.64 8.79 4.80
CA LEU A 94 -9.33 8.18 5.94
C LEU A 94 -8.61 8.47 7.25
N GLU A 95 -7.29 8.28 7.30
CA GLU A 95 -6.47 8.59 8.48
C GLU A 95 -6.64 10.06 8.91
N LYS A 96 -6.59 10.99 7.94
CA LYS A 96 -6.78 12.42 8.23
C LYS A 96 -8.18 12.73 8.74
N MET A 97 -9.23 12.10 8.18
CA MET A 97 -10.61 12.31 8.60
C MET A 97 -10.92 11.74 10.00
N THR A 98 -10.11 10.81 10.52
CA THR A 98 -10.23 10.27 11.88
C THR A 98 -9.59 11.15 12.95
N GLU A 99 -8.77 12.14 12.58
CA GLU A 99 -8.11 13.03 13.54
C GLU A 99 -9.14 13.88 14.30
N PRO A 100 -9.08 13.96 15.63
CA PRO A 100 -9.99 14.79 16.41
C PRO A 100 -9.83 16.28 16.06
N GLY A 101 -10.94 16.97 15.82
CA GLY A 101 -10.93 18.40 15.54
C GLY A 101 -10.40 18.80 14.17
N VAL A 102 -10.20 17.86 13.25
CA VAL A 102 -9.75 18.16 11.89
C VAL A 102 -10.72 19.12 11.19
N CYS A 103 -10.19 20.14 10.54
CA CYS A 103 -10.96 21.04 9.67
C CYS A 103 -10.83 20.55 8.22
N ILE A 104 -11.96 20.50 7.50
CA ILE A 104 -11.95 20.07 6.08
C ILE A 104 -11.04 20.96 5.23
N LYS A 105 -10.95 22.25 5.53
CA LYS A 105 -10.08 23.19 4.79
C LYS A 105 -8.60 22.80 4.95
N ASP A 106 -8.18 22.52 6.17
CA ASP A 106 -6.79 22.12 6.47
C ASP A 106 -6.46 20.75 5.86
N ALA A 107 -7.42 19.82 5.93
CA ALA A 107 -7.28 18.52 5.28
C ALA A 107 -7.12 18.60 3.75
N VAL A 108 -7.84 19.50 3.09
CA VAL A 108 -7.72 19.75 1.64
C VAL A 108 -6.30 20.18 1.29
N GLU A 109 -5.73 21.11 2.06
CA GLU A 109 -4.37 21.63 1.86
C GLU A 109 -3.30 20.55 2.14
N GLU A 110 -3.37 19.88 3.28
CA GLU A 110 -2.42 18.84 3.68
C GLU A 110 -2.44 17.61 2.76
N LEU A 111 -3.61 17.25 2.23
CA LEU A 111 -3.76 16.13 1.29
C LEU A 111 -3.44 16.50 -0.17
N GLY A 112 -3.04 17.75 -0.41
CA GLY A 112 -2.62 18.24 -1.72
C GLY A 112 -3.75 18.31 -2.75
N PHE A 113 -4.95 18.75 -2.33
CA PHE A 113 -6.03 19.05 -3.25
C PHE A 113 -6.08 20.53 -3.58
N ASP A 114 -6.27 20.85 -4.87
CA ASP A 114 -6.33 22.24 -5.34
C ASP A 114 -7.53 23.03 -4.79
N SER A 115 -8.59 22.33 -4.40
CA SER A 115 -9.80 22.93 -3.86
C SER A 115 -10.68 21.95 -3.09
N GLN A 116 -11.51 22.48 -2.21
CA GLN A 116 -12.51 21.70 -1.49
C GLN A 116 -13.52 21.03 -2.44
N SER A 117 -13.83 21.63 -3.59
CA SER A 117 -14.69 21.05 -4.60
C SER A 117 -14.07 19.79 -5.22
N ASN A 118 -12.77 19.84 -5.53
CA ASN A 118 -12.01 18.67 -6.01
C ASN A 118 -11.95 17.56 -4.96
N PHE A 119 -11.73 17.91 -3.71
CA PHE A 119 -11.75 16.97 -2.60
C PHE A 119 -13.13 16.31 -2.42
N ASN A 120 -14.22 17.10 -2.42
CA ASN A 120 -15.58 16.58 -2.33
C ASN A 120 -15.92 15.65 -3.51
N ARG A 121 -15.48 15.99 -4.74
CA ARG A 121 -15.64 15.13 -5.89
C ARG A 121 -14.89 13.81 -5.73
N HIS A 122 -13.68 13.84 -5.21
CA HIS A 122 -12.89 12.65 -4.89
C HIS A 122 -13.61 11.78 -3.84
N CYS A 123 -14.08 12.39 -2.74
CA CYS A 123 -14.82 11.67 -1.70
C CYS A 123 -16.07 10.99 -2.23
N LYS A 124 -16.87 11.68 -3.05
CA LYS A 124 -18.06 11.09 -3.69
C LYS A 124 -17.72 9.92 -4.60
N LEU A 125 -16.63 10.04 -5.37
CA LEU A 125 -16.22 9.01 -6.33
C LEU A 125 -15.71 7.73 -5.64
N TYR A 126 -14.92 7.86 -4.58
CA TYR A 126 -14.22 6.73 -3.97
C TYR A 126 -14.81 6.24 -2.64
N PHE A 127 -15.54 7.10 -1.93
CA PHE A 127 -16.18 6.76 -0.65
C PHE A 127 -17.72 6.86 -0.70
N GLY A 128 -18.28 7.30 -1.81
CA GLY A 128 -19.74 7.41 -2.01
C GLY A 128 -20.41 8.51 -1.17
N CYS A 129 -19.65 9.41 -0.53
CA CYS A 129 -20.21 10.46 0.33
C CYS A 129 -19.37 11.76 0.23
N THR A 130 -19.90 12.86 0.77
CA THR A 130 -19.18 14.15 0.83
C THR A 130 -18.06 14.08 1.87
N ALA A 131 -17.08 14.99 1.79
CA ALA A 131 -16.00 15.09 2.75
C ALA A 131 -16.51 15.28 4.19
N LYS A 132 -17.57 16.06 4.38
CA LYS A 132 -18.22 16.25 5.69
C LYS A 132 -18.83 14.95 6.22
N GLN A 133 -19.58 14.24 5.39
CA GLN A 133 -20.17 12.95 5.76
C GLN A 133 -19.12 11.88 6.04
N LEU A 134 -18.01 11.90 5.27
CA LEU A 134 -16.89 10.99 5.51
C LEU A 134 -16.25 11.26 6.88
N MET A 135 -16.00 12.53 7.19
CA MET A 135 -15.44 12.94 8.49
C MET A 135 -16.36 12.52 9.65
N GLU A 136 -17.66 12.78 9.54
CA GLU A 136 -18.64 12.39 10.55
C GLU A 136 -18.65 10.87 10.79
N ARG A 137 -18.59 10.05 9.72
CA ARG A 137 -18.51 8.59 9.82
C ARG A 137 -17.21 8.13 10.50
N CYS A 138 -16.06 8.64 10.07
CA CYS A 138 -14.78 8.27 10.63
C CYS A 138 -14.66 8.64 12.12
N GLN A 139 -15.24 9.74 12.54
CA GLN A 139 -15.21 10.18 13.94
C GLN A 139 -16.21 9.41 14.83
N THR A 140 -17.35 9.00 14.29
CA THR A 140 -18.33 8.16 15.02
C THR A 140 -17.84 6.73 15.24
N GLU A 141 -17.14 6.14 14.26
CA GLU A 141 -16.59 4.79 14.38
C GLU A 141 -15.40 4.71 15.36
N ASN A 142 -14.68 5.82 15.56
CA ASN A 142 -13.54 5.92 16.49
C ASN A 142 -13.92 6.41 17.90
N ASN A 143 -15.18 6.70 18.18
CA ASN A 143 -15.64 7.06 19.52
C ASN A 143 -16.27 5.82 20.19
N PRO A 144 -15.53 5.05 21.04
CA PRO A 144 -16.15 4.02 21.85
C PRO A 144 -17.15 4.72 22.77
N ILE A 145 -18.43 4.44 22.55
CA ILE A 145 -19.50 4.85 23.45
C ILE A 145 -19.15 4.22 24.81
N TYR A 146 -18.66 5.06 25.73
CA TYR A 146 -18.61 4.69 27.13
C TYR A 146 -20.06 4.69 27.62
N GLU A 147 -20.70 3.53 27.58
CA GLU A 147 -21.80 3.19 28.51
C GLU A 147 -21.23 2.61 29.80
#